data_a62ba1323df678aae77f7164167692b8
#
_entry.id   a62ba1323df678aae77f7164167692b8
#
_cell.length_a   1.000
_cell.length_b   1.000
_cell.length_c   1.000
_cell.angle_alpha   90.00
_cell.angle_beta   90.00
_cell.angle_gamma   90.00
#
_symmetry.space_group_name_H-M   'P 1'
#
loop_
_entity.id
_entity.type
_entity.pdbx_description
1 polymer ?
#
loop_
_entity_poly.entity_id
_entity_poly.type
_entity_poly.pdbx_seq_one_letter_code
_entity_poly.pdbx_strand_id
1 'polypeptide(L)' 'MSERILMKFIVGQRVIKQGEDSRFEGEVVAAFVKRDLKTLRYLVENDDGVLHIANERQLRLAMPTRTPGGA' A
#
# COMPACT_ATOMS: atom_id res chain seq x y z
N MET A 1 27.29 -7.92 -2.67
CA MET A 1 26.22 -8.14 -2.23
C MET A 1 25.18 -7.33 -2.69
N SER A 2 24.21 -7.73 -3.00
CA SER A 2 23.20 -6.94 -3.55
C SER A 2 22.27 -6.49 -2.49
N GLU A 3 21.72 -5.34 -2.70
CA GLU A 3 20.72 -4.89 -1.84
C GLU A 3 19.43 -5.42 -2.26
N ARG A 4 18.56 -5.68 -1.28
CA ARG A 4 17.26 -6.12 -1.57
C ARG A 4 16.30 -5.08 -1.21
N ILE A 5 15.33 -4.81 -2.03
CA ILE A 5 14.24 -3.93 -1.72
C ILE A 5 13.10 -4.81 -1.29
N LEU A 6 12.78 -4.74 -0.01
CA LEU A 6 11.75 -5.59 0.54
C LEU A 6 10.43 -4.85 0.52
N MET A 7 9.43 -5.48 -0.05
CA MET A 7 8.12 -4.90 -0.09
C MET A 7 7.40 -5.17 1.20
N LYS A 8 6.93 -4.13 1.83
CA LYS A 8 6.13 -4.27 3.02
C LYS A 8 4.71 -4.65 2.70
N PHE A 9 4.22 -4.22 1.56
CA PHE A 9 2.87 -4.53 1.12
C PHE A 9 2.94 -5.18 -0.24
N ILE A 10 1.98 -6.05 -0.54
CA ILE A 10 1.97 -6.72 -1.82
C ILE A 10 0.69 -6.37 -2.56
N VAL A 11 0.74 -6.56 -3.86
CA VAL A 11 -0.41 -6.28 -4.71
C VAL A 11 -1.58 -7.13 -4.26
N GLY A 12 -2.72 -6.51 -4.15
CA GLY A 12 -3.94 -7.18 -3.70
C GLY A 12 -4.28 -6.94 -2.25
N GLN A 13 -3.36 -6.40 -1.47
CA GLN A 13 -3.65 -6.14 -0.08
C GLN A 13 -4.45 -4.87 0.09
N ARG A 14 -5.36 -4.88 1.04
CA ARG A 14 -6.09 -3.66 1.39
C ARG A 14 -5.26 -2.90 2.41
N VAL A 15 -5.15 -1.62 2.18
CA VAL A 15 -4.34 -0.75 3.04
C VAL A 15 -5.12 0.51 3.33
N ILE A 16 -4.71 1.19 4.38
CA ILE A 16 -5.25 2.50 4.70
C ILE A 16 -4.13 3.49 4.47
N LYS A 17 -4.41 4.49 3.67
CA LYS A 17 -3.45 5.56 3.46
C LYS A 17 -3.80 6.69 4.40
N GLN A 18 -2.81 7.15 5.13
CA GLN A 18 -2.98 8.26 6.04
C GLN A 18 -2.09 9.39 5.60
N GLY A 19 -2.67 10.54 5.41
CA GLY A 19 -1.93 11.73 5.10
C GLY A 19 -2.38 12.82 6.04
N GLU A 20 -1.82 13.98 5.85
CA GLU A 20 -2.18 15.07 6.71
C GLU A 20 -3.60 15.52 6.51
N ASP A 21 -4.03 15.51 5.27
CA ASP A 21 -5.33 16.06 4.96
C ASP A 21 -6.34 15.01 4.59
N SER A 22 -5.94 13.78 4.44
CA SER A 22 -6.89 12.81 3.96
C SER A 22 -6.50 11.43 4.43
N ARG A 23 -7.50 10.60 4.46
CA ARG A 23 -7.31 9.23 4.85
C ARG A 23 -8.29 8.41 4.04
N PHE A 24 -7.83 7.34 3.44
CA PHE A 24 -8.75 6.49 2.70
C PHE A 24 -8.22 5.06 2.73
N GLU A 25 -9.09 4.16 2.40
CA GLU A 25 -8.74 2.75 2.28
C GLU A 25 -8.76 2.38 0.81
N GLY A 26 -7.85 1.53 0.41
CA GLY A 26 -7.79 1.09 -0.97
C GLY A 26 -7.02 -0.18 -1.08
N GLU A 27 -6.75 -0.57 -2.30
CA GLU A 27 -6.04 -1.79 -2.58
C GLU A 27 -4.74 -1.48 -3.29
N VAL A 28 -3.68 -2.17 -2.90
CA VAL A 28 -2.39 -2.01 -3.58
C VAL A 28 -2.53 -2.69 -4.94
N VAL A 29 -2.37 -1.91 -6.00
CA VAL A 29 -2.50 -2.46 -7.34
C VAL A 29 -1.16 -2.56 -8.04
N ALA A 30 -0.13 -1.90 -7.53
CA ALA A 30 1.19 -2.00 -8.10
C ALA A 30 2.21 -1.51 -7.10
N ALA A 31 3.44 -1.93 -7.27
CA ALA A 31 4.54 -1.40 -6.50
C ALA A 31 5.67 -1.15 -7.49
N PHE A 32 6.42 -0.10 -7.26
CA PHE A 32 7.49 0.23 -8.18
C PHE A 32 8.60 0.97 -7.43
N VAL A 33 9.77 0.93 -8.01
CA VAL A 33 10.92 1.62 -7.45
C VAL A 33 11.11 2.90 -8.23
N LYS A 34 11.26 3.98 -7.53
CA LYS A 34 11.44 5.24 -8.19
C LYS A 34 12.76 5.27 -8.94
N ARG A 35 12.90 6.29 -9.77
CA ARG A 35 14.05 6.42 -10.61
C ARG A 35 15.37 6.41 -9.86
N ASP A 36 15.36 6.80 -8.59
CA ASP A 36 16.58 6.77 -7.80
C ASP A 36 16.99 5.36 -7.43
N LEU A 37 16.16 4.37 -7.78
CA LEU A 37 16.42 2.96 -7.52
C LEU A 37 16.52 2.62 -6.05
N LYS A 38 16.05 3.50 -5.19
CA LYS A 38 16.10 3.26 -3.77
C LYS A 38 14.77 3.41 -3.10
N THR A 39 13.89 4.16 -3.70
CA THR A 39 12.63 4.48 -3.05
C THR A 39 11.52 3.63 -3.63
N LEU A 40 10.93 2.82 -2.80
CA LEU A 40 9.81 1.99 -3.21
C LEU A 40 8.52 2.75 -2.96
N ARG A 41 7.66 2.74 -3.95
CA ARG A 41 6.36 3.37 -3.86
C ARG A 41 5.28 2.37 -4.20
N TYR A 42 4.11 2.63 -3.67
CA TYR A 42 2.95 1.78 -3.92
C TYR A 42 1.88 2.59 -4.62
N LEU A 43 1.20 1.94 -5.53
CA LEU A 43 0.06 2.54 -6.20
C LEU A 43 -1.17 1.93 -5.56
N VAL A 44 -2.01 2.77 -4.99
CA VAL A 44 -3.18 2.33 -4.25
C VAL A 44 -4.41 2.89 -4.94
N GLU A 45 -5.35 2.02 -5.25
CA GLU A 45 -6.58 2.43 -5.87
C GLU A 45 -7.67 2.47 -4.81
N ASN A 46 -8.31 3.62 -4.68
CA ASN A 46 -9.37 3.72 -3.68
C ASN A 46 -10.69 3.24 -4.27
N ASP A 47 -11.76 3.34 -3.48
CA ASP A 47 -13.04 2.79 -3.90
C ASP A 47 -13.67 3.57 -5.04
N ASP A 48 -13.20 4.76 -5.30
CA ASP A 48 -13.68 5.55 -6.43
C ASP A 48 -12.90 5.29 -7.70
N GLY A 49 -11.92 4.41 -7.63
CA GLY A 49 -11.12 4.11 -8.81
C GLY A 49 -9.98 5.08 -9.02
N VAL A 50 -9.70 5.94 -8.05
CA VAL A 50 -8.63 6.91 -8.20
C VAL A 50 -7.34 6.30 -7.70
N LEU A 51 -6.28 6.50 -8.44
CA LEU A 51 -4.98 5.92 -8.09
C LEU A 51 -4.15 6.95 -7.35
N HIS A 52 -3.54 6.50 -6.27
CA HIS A 52 -2.69 7.35 -5.45
C HIS A 52 -1.35 6.69 -5.26
N ILE A 53 -0.31 7.48 -5.27
CA ILE A 53 1.03 6.97 -5.03
C ILE A 53 1.39 7.27 -3.60
N ALA A 54 1.86 6.26 -2.89
CA ALA A 54 2.17 6.41 -1.47
C ALA A 54 3.44 5.64 -1.14
N ASN A 55 4.09 6.04 -0.07
CA ASN A 55 5.23 5.29 0.42
C ASN A 55 4.78 4.41 1.58
N GLU A 56 5.69 3.56 2.04
CA GLU A 56 5.28 2.59 3.05
C GLU A 56 4.92 3.24 4.38
N ARG A 57 5.43 4.43 4.63
CA ARG A 57 5.12 5.09 5.89
C ARG A 57 3.73 5.65 5.91
N GLN A 58 3.16 5.90 4.76
CA GLN A 58 1.82 6.45 4.67
C GLN A 58 0.77 5.38 4.68
N LEU A 59 1.17 4.12 4.62
CA LEU A 59 0.24 3.01 4.48
C LEU A 59 0.32 2.08 5.66
N ARG A 60 -0.78 1.45 5.96
CA ARG A 60 -0.78 0.34 6.89
C ARG A 60 -1.86 -0.62 6.43
N LEU A 61 -1.74 -1.87 6.83
CA LEU A 61 -2.73 -2.86 6.45
C LEU A 61 -4.07 -2.50 7.07
N ALA A 62 -5.10 -2.62 6.26
CA ALA A 62 -6.43 -2.49 6.79
C ALA A 62 -6.68 -3.70 7.67
N MET A 63 -7.26 -3.47 8.85
CA MET A 63 -7.51 -4.58 9.73
C MET A 63 -8.49 -5.50 9.10
N PRO A 64 -8.19 -6.76 9.10
CA PRO A 64 -9.15 -7.69 8.58
C PRO A 64 -10.31 -7.68 9.48
N THR A 65 -11.40 -7.75 8.91
CA THR A 65 -12.49 -7.82 9.71
C THR A 65 -12.50 -9.16 10.18
N ARG A 66 -12.26 -9.68 10.58
CA ARG A 66 -12.06 -10.89 10.87
C ARG A 66 -12.84 -11.72 10.83
N THR A 67 -12.88 -12.29 10.45
CA THR A 67 -13.46 -13.13 10.36
C THR A 67 -13.48 -14.05 10.81
N PRO A 68 -13.85 -14.40 11.04
CA PRO A 68 -13.68 -15.25 11.46
C PRO A 68 -13.83 -16.36 11.18
N GLY A 69 -13.88 -16.57 11.12
CA GLY A 69 -13.92 -17.47 10.97
C GLY A 69 -14.06 -18.15 10.75
N GLY A 70 -14.03 -18.15 10.72
CA GLY A 70 -14.06 -18.62 10.57
C GLY A 70 -14.25 -18.93 10.54
N ALA A 71 -14.27 -18.76 10.50
CA ALA A 71 -14.39 -18.96 10.51
C ALA A 71 -14.39 -18.93 10.43
#